data_c5d61a07b520fea3964038ec81bdb902
#
_entry.id   c5d61a07b520fea3964038ec81bdb902
#
_cell.length_a   1.000
_cell.length_b   1.000
_cell.length_c   1.000
_cell.angle_alpha   90.00
_cell.angle_beta   90.00
_cell.angle_gamma   90.00
#
_symmetry.space_group_name_H-M   'P 1'
#
loop_
_entity.id
_entity.type
_entity.pdbx_description
1 polymer ?
#
loop_
_entity_poly.entity_id
_entity_poly.type
_entity_poly.pdbx_seq_one_letter_code
_entity_poly.pdbx_strand_id
1 'polypeptide(L)'
;MLEIHALNQFYSGSHILRNVEFTVPDAQLTVLLGRNGVGKTTLLKCLMGVVPVKSGSIAWRGKTLTSAPSYARVSSGMAYVPQGREIFPRLSVEENLLIGAASRPSREAKRGVPDDIYELFPVLRDMKQRRGGDLSGGQQQQLAIGRALMSEPQLLILDEPTEGIQPSIIKDIGRTLRRLVDERGMTVLLVEQYYDFALELADHYRVMSRGAIVASGLGKDMEADGVRHMVAV
;
A
#
# COMPACT_ATOMS: atom_id res chain seq x y z
N MET A 1 0.49 -9.96 11.70
CA MET A 1 0.25 -10.58 10.39
C MET A 1 -1.12 -10.17 9.90
N LEU A 2 -1.27 -9.85 8.60
CA LEU A 2 -2.57 -9.71 7.93
C LEU A 2 -2.98 -11.09 7.38
N GLU A 3 -4.21 -11.48 7.62
CA GLU A 3 -4.78 -12.77 7.21
C GLU A 3 -6.05 -12.54 6.39
N ILE A 4 -6.12 -13.17 5.24
CA ILE A 4 -7.23 -13.09 4.32
C ILE A 4 -7.66 -14.55 4.02
N HIS A 5 -8.92 -14.91 4.33
CA HIS A 5 -9.44 -16.25 4.15
C HIS A 5 -10.68 -16.24 3.29
N ALA A 6 -10.66 -17.03 2.21
CA ALA A 6 -11.78 -17.31 1.30
C ALA A 6 -12.60 -16.07 0.93
N LEU A 7 -11.91 -14.95 0.65
CA LEU A 7 -12.55 -13.66 0.43
C LEU A 7 -13.25 -13.62 -0.93
N ASN A 8 -14.53 -13.31 -0.91
CA ASN A 8 -15.35 -13.16 -2.12
C ASN A 8 -16.00 -11.78 -2.17
N GLN A 9 -16.00 -11.18 -3.37
CA GLN A 9 -16.62 -9.90 -3.62
C GLN A 9 -17.26 -9.87 -5.01
N PHE A 10 -18.39 -9.15 -5.13
CA PHE A 10 -19.16 -9.04 -6.35
C PHE A 10 -19.53 -7.58 -6.62
N TYR A 11 -19.49 -7.16 -7.90
CA TYR A 11 -20.12 -5.92 -8.37
C TYR A 11 -21.30 -6.27 -9.30
N SER A 12 -22.51 -5.87 -8.92
CA SER A 12 -23.72 -6.08 -9.74
C SER A 12 -23.82 -7.49 -10.36
N GLY A 13 -23.50 -8.52 -9.58
CA GLY A 13 -23.53 -9.91 -10.03
C GLY A 13 -22.22 -10.43 -10.64
N SER A 14 -21.28 -9.57 -11.01
CA SER A 14 -19.95 -9.99 -11.48
C SER A 14 -19.05 -10.40 -10.31
N HIS A 15 -18.60 -11.66 -10.31
CA HIS A 15 -17.71 -12.21 -9.27
C HIS A 15 -16.28 -11.72 -9.51
N ILE A 16 -15.83 -10.74 -8.73
CA ILE A 16 -14.53 -10.08 -8.90
C ILE A 16 -13.43 -10.75 -8.08
N LEU A 17 -13.69 -11.00 -6.79
CA LEU A 17 -12.75 -11.74 -5.93
C LEU A 17 -13.30 -13.13 -5.67
N ARG A 18 -12.48 -14.16 -5.91
CA ARG A 18 -12.89 -15.55 -5.95
C ARG A 18 -12.06 -16.37 -4.96
N ASN A 19 -12.57 -16.55 -3.74
CA ASN A 19 -11.90 -17.29 -2.67
C ASN A 19 -10.45 -16.85 -2.49
N VAL A 20 -10.21 -15.52 -2.44
CA VAL A 20 -8.88 -14.99 -2.25
C VAL A 20 -8.40 -15.34 -0.85
N GLU A 21 -7.25 -16.02 -0.80
CA GLU A 21 -6.66 -16.49 0.45
C GLU A 21 -5.14 -16.30 0.42
N PHE A 22 -4.58 -15.56 1.38
CA PHE A 22 -3.16 -15.42 1.63
C PHE A 22 -2.89 -14.68 2.94
N THR A 23 -1.64 -14.67 3.34
CA THR A 23 -1.15 -13.92 4.50
C THR A 23 -0.09 -12.91 4.09
N VAL A 24 0.01 -11.82 4.87
CA VAL A 24 1.12 -10.85 4.83
C VAL A 24 1.83 -10.94 6.18
N PRO A 25 3.04 -11.54 6.24
CA PRO A 25 3.79 -11.69 7.49
C PRO A 25 4.19 -10.34 8.08
N ASP A 26 4.28 -10.26 9.41
CA ASP A 26 4.73 -9.05 10.09
C ASP A 26 6.18 -8.69 9.75
N ALA A 27 6.47 -7.40 9.69
CA ALA A 27 7.80 -6.84 9.43
C ALA A 27 8.44 -7.36 8.12
N GLN A 28 7.63 -7.66 7.12
CA GLN A 28 8.07 -8.12 5.80
C GLN A 28 7.30 -7.40 4.69
N LEU A 29 7.88 -7.41 3.48
CA LEU A 29 7.28 -6.87 2.28
C LEU A 29 6.72 -8.00 1.42
N THR A 30 5.38 -8.03 1.33
CA THR A 30 4.68 -8.93 0.42
C THR A 30 4.25 -8.17 -0.83
N VAL A 31 4.62 -8.67 -2.00
CA VAL A 31 4.16 -8.12 -3.28
C VAL A 31 2.98 -8.93 -3.81
N LEU A 32 1.91 -8.23 -4.19
CA LEU A 32 0.79 -8.78 -4.94
C LEU A 32 0.91 -8.36 -6.40
N LEU A 33 1.28 -9.28 -7.26
CA LEU A 33 1.44 -9.09 -8.69
C LEU A 33 0.19 -9.52 -9.46
N GLY A 34 -0.03 -8.89 -10.58
CA GLY A 34 -1.09 -9.27 -11.51
C GLY A 34 -1.38 -8.18 -12.54
N ARG A 35 -2.00 -8.58 -13.63
CA ARG A 35 -2.37 -7.68 -14.74
C ARG A 35 -3.46 -6.69 -14.32
N ASN A 36 -3.68 -5.67 -15.16
CA ASN A 36 -4.80 -4.75 -14.95
C ASN A 36 -6.14 -5.49 -15.06
N GLY A 37 -7.09 -5.10 -14.20
CA GLY A 37 -8.45 -5.64 -14.18
C GLY A 37 -8.60 -7.02 -13.51
N VAL A 38 -7.54 -7.63 -12.95
CA VAL A 38 -7.66 -8.95 -12.29
C VAL A 38 -8.28 -8.90 -10.88
N GLY A 39 -8.51 -7.68 -10.31
CA GLY A 39 -9.16 -7.52 -9.02
C GLY A 39 -8.27 -6.94 -7.90
N LYS A 40 -7.01 -6.56 -8.16
CA LYS A 40 -6.06 -6.06 -7.15
C LYS A 40 -6.62 -4.86 -6.35
N THR A 41 -7.01 -3.79 -7.03
CA THR A 41 -7.58 -2.60 -6.37
C THR A 41 -8.90 -2.90 -5.64
N THR A 42 -9.73 -3.83 -6.17
CA THR A 42 -10.93 -4.29 -5.46
C THR A 42 -10.56 -4.99 -4.14
N LEU A 43 -9.56 -5.84 -4.15
CA LEU A 43 -9.04 -6.46 -2.93
C LEU A 43 -8.60 -5.40 -1.92
N LEU A 44 -7.79 -4.41 -2.34
CA LEU A 44 -7.33 -3.35 -1.44
C LEU A 44 -8.49 -2.52 -0.88
N LYS A 45 -9.49 -2.22 -1.69
CA LYS A 45 -10.72 -1.54 -1.22
C LYS A 45 -11.49 -2.38 -0.21
N CYS A 46 -11.53 -3.71 -0.36
CA CYS A 46 -12.08 -4.62 0.65
C CYS A 46 -11.23 -4.63 1.92
N LEU A 47 -9.89 -4.67 1.82
CA LEU A 47 -8.98 -4.61 2.96
C LEU A 47 -9.12 -3.30 3.75
N MET A 48 -9.41 -2.20 3.07
CA MET A 48 -9.63 -0.89 3.72
C MET A 48 -11.08 -0.62 4.11
N GLY A 49 -12.01 -1.55 3.86
CA GLY A 49 -13.43 -1.41 4.21
C GLY A 49 -14.18 -0.35 3.40
N VAL A 50 -13.64 0.03 2.25
CA VAL A 50 -14.29 0.92 1.28
C VAL A 50 -15.36 0.16 0.48
N VAL A 51 -15.07 -1.11 0.21
CA VAL A 51 -16.01 -2.03 -0.47
C VAL A 51 -16.34 -3.17 0.49
N PRO A 52 -17.64 -3.51 0.66
CA PRO A 52 -18.04 -4.61 1.54
C PRO A 52 -17.62 -5.95 0.96
N VAL A 53 -17.29 -6.88 1.86
CA VAL A 53 -16.98 -8.27 1.55
C VAL A 53 -18.27 -9.09 1.53
N LYS A 54 -18.46 -9.96 0.54
CA LYS A 54 -19.64 -10.82 0.45
C LYS A 54 -19.51 -12.05 1.37
N SER A 55 -18.34 -12.66 1.39
CA SER A 55 -18.02 -13.79 2.27
C SER A 55 -16.50 -13.88 2.46
N GLY A 56 -16.07 -14.69 3.44
CA GLY A 56 -14.69 -14.79 3.85
C GLY A 56 -14.38 -13.88 5.04
N SER A 57 -13.12 -13.79 5.41
CA SER A 57 -12.69 -12.98 6.55
C SER A 57 -11.38 -12.24 6.30
N ILE A 58 -11.23 -11.11 7.00
CA ILE A 58 -10.03 -10.30 7.06
C ILE A 58 -9.69 -10.14 8.54
N ALA A 59 -8.44 -10.47 8.91
CA ALA A 59 -7.93 -10.23 10.26
C ALA A 59 -6.57 -9.52 10.19
N TRP A 60 -6.34 -8.59 11.09
CA TRP A 60 -5.07 -7.91 11.29
C TRP A 60 -4.63 -8.07 12.74
N ARG A 61 -3.46 -8.70 12.95
CA ARG A 61 -2.89 -8.99 14.28
C ARG A 61 -3.91 -9.66 15.21
N GLY A 62 -4.60 -10.67 14.71
CA GLY A 62 -5.60 -11.45 15.44
C GLY A 62 -6.95 -10.74 15.62
N LYS A 63 -7.08 -9.47 15.21
CA LYS A 63 -8.35 -8.73 15.28
C LYS A 63 -9.12 -8.89 13.97
N THR A 64 -10.33 -9.42 14.03
CA THR A 64 -11.23 -9.50 12.87
C THR A 64 -11.67 -8.11 12.44
N LEU A 65 -11.47 -7.80 11.17
CA LEU A 65 -11.79 -6.50 10.56
C LEU A 65 -12.80 -6.61 9.41
N THR A 66 -13.32 -7.78 9.11
CA THR A 66 -14.17 -8.07 7.93
C THR A 66 -15.30 -7.05 7.76
N SER A 67 -16.04 -6.74 8.82
CA SER A 67 -17.13 -5.77 8.82
C SER A 67 -16.75 -4.40 9.44
N ALA A 68 -15.48 -4.21 9.81
CA ALA A 68 -15.03 -2.97 10.41
C ALA A 68 -15.04 -1.83 9.38
N PRO A 69 -15.50 -0.62 9.70
CA PRO A 69 -15.45 0.54 8.83
C PRO A 69 -14.00 1.02 8.64
N SER A 70 -13.76 1.80 7.57
CA SER A 70 -12.41 2.26 7.18
C SER A 70 -11.66 2.95 8.32
N TYR A 71 -12.32 3.83 9.07
CA TYR A 71 -11.66 4.54 10.19
C TYR A 71 -11.17 3.59 11.28
N ALA A 72 -11.90 2.50 11.57
CA ALA A 72 -11.50 1.51 12.57
C ALA A 72 -10.28 0.69 12.11
N ARG A 73 -10.13 0.49 10.80
CA ARG A 73 -8.95 -0.16 10.21
C ARG A 73 -7.73 0.76 10.30
N VAL A 74 -7.88 2.03 9.99
CA VAL A 74 -6.82 3.04 10.19
C VAL A 74 -6.43 3.12 11.67
N SER A 75 -7.40 3.19 12.59
CA SER A 75 -7.13 3.19 14.04
C SER A 75 -6.47 1.88 14.54
N SER A 76 -6.57 0.78 13.79
CA SER A 76 -5.84 -0.46 14.09
C SER A 76 -4.44 -0.53 13.48
N GLY A 77 -3.94 0.58 12.93
CA GLY A 77 -2.58 0.71 12.41
C GLY A 77 -2.44 0.32 10.92
N MET A 78 -3.50 0.38 10.14
CA MET A 78 -3.43 0.19 8.68
C MET A 78 -3.43 1.54 7.96
N ALA A 79 -2.56 1.71 6.95
CA ALA A 79 -2.57 2.86 6.07
C ALA A 79 -2.59 2.42 4.61
N TYR A 80 -3.17 3.26 3.75
CA TYR A 80 -3.35 2.96 2.33
C TYR A 80 -2.95 4.15 1.45
N VAL A 81 -2.13 3.86 0.46
CA VAL A 81 -1.78 4.77 -0.62
C VAL A 81 -2.45 4.27 -1.90
N PRO A 82 -3.53 4.92 -2.37
CA PRO A 82 -4.27 4.49 -3.55
C PRO A 82 -3.51 4.78 -4.85
N GLN A 83 -3.87 4.05 -5.90
CA GLN A 83 -3.52 4.40 -7.27
C GLN A 83 -3.96 5.85 -7.56
N GLY A 84 -3.14 6.62 -8.26
CA GLY A 84 -3.43 8.04 -8.55
C GLY A 84 -3.11 8.99 -7.39
N ARG A 85 -2.48 8.50 -6.28
CA ARG A 85 -1.90 9.30 -5.17
C ARG A 85 -2.94 10.02 -4.29
N GLU A 86 -4.03 10.52 -4.85
CA GLU A 86 -5.13 11.24 -4.17
C GLU A 86 -4.63 12.31 -3.18
N ILE A 87 -3.62 13.11 -3.60
CA ILE A 87 -3.16 14.26 -2.82
C ILE A 87 -4.18 15.41 -2.89
N PHE A 88 -4.13 16.32 -1.92
CA PHE A 88 -4.93 17.54 -1.95
C PHE A 88 -4.18 18.64 -2.72
N PRO A 89 -4.53 18.90 -3.99
CA PRO A 89 -3.69 19.72 -4.88
C PRO A 89 -3.65 21.19 -4.48
N ARG A 90 -4.65 21.69 -3.76
CA ARG A 90 -4.73 23.09 -3.31
C ARG A 90 -4.04 23.35 -1.97
N LEU A 91 -3.79 22.30 -1.20
CA LEU A 91 -3.07 22.37 0.07
C LEU A 91 -1.57 22.35 -0.18
N SER A 92 -0.81 22.93 0.74
CA SER A 92 0.65 22.83 0.76
C SER A 92 1.09 21.37 1.04
N VAL A 93 2.37 21.08 0.79
CA VAL A 93 2.98 19.80 1.16
C VAL A 93 2.81 19.53 2.66
N GLU A 94 3.11 20.51 3.50
CA GLU A 94 2.99 20.41 4.95
C GLU A 94 1.54 20.14 5.39
N GLU A 95 0.56 20.87 4.83
CA GLU A 95 -0.87 20.62 5.12
C GLU A 95 -1.34 19.24 4.67
N ASN A 96 -0.90 18.77 3.49
CA ASN A 96 -1.16 17.40 3.04
C ASN A 96 -0.64 16.35 4.03
N LEU A 97 0.59 16.53 4.54
CA LEU A 97 1.18 15.64 5.54
C LEU A 97 0.36 15.66 6.83
N LEU A 98 0.03 16.85 7.35
CA LEU A 98 -0.71 17.01 8.60
C LEU A 98 -2.09 16.36 8.59
N ILE A 99 -2.78 16.32 7.44
CA ILE A 99 -4.05 15.59 7.31
C ILE A 99 -3.86 14.10 7.62
N GLY A 100 -2.72 13.51 7.26
CA GLY A 100 -2.41 12.10 7.57
C GLY A 100 -2.39 11.79 9.07
N ALA A 101 -2.12 12.78 9.91
CA ALA A 101 -2.12 12.64 11.36
C ALA A 101 -3.54 12.71 12.00
N ALA A 102 -4.60 12.93 11.22
CA ALA A 102 -5.96 13.13 11.74
C ALA A 102 -6.51 11.91 12.53
N SER A 103 -5.98 10.72 12.28
CA SER A 103 -6.33 9.49 13.03
C SER A 103 -5.64 9.37 14.38
N ARG A 104 -4.65 10.23 14.67
CA ARG A 104 -3.90 10.24 15.93
C ARG A 104 -4.61 11.04 17.02
N PRO A 105 -4.32 10.79 18.31
CA PRO A 105 -4.80 11.65 19.39
C PRO A 105 -4.44 13.12 19.13
N SER A 106 -5.39 14.02 19.38
CA SER A 106 -5.27 15.46 19.04
C SER A 106 -4.02 16.13 19.62
N ARG A 107 -3.48 15.66 20.76
CA ARG A 107 -2.24 16.18 21.35
C ARG A 107 -1.01 15.84 20.49
N GLU A 108 -1.00 14.69 19.85
CA GLU A 108 0.11 14.22 19.00
C GLU A 108 0.00 14.79 17.59
N ALA A 109 -1.22 14.85 17.04
CA ALA A 109 -1.47 15.46 15.73
C ALA A 109 -1.03 16.94 15.65
N LYS A 110 -1.01 17.67 16.79
CA LYS A 110 -0.59 19.07 16.87
C LYS A 110 0.94 19.29 16.89
N ARG A 111 1.75 18.25 16.95
CA ARG A 111 3.22 18.37 17.01
C ARG A 111 3.91 18.77 15.68
N GLY A 112 3.12 18.95 14.61
CA GLY A 112 3.66 19.20 13.27
C GLY A 112 4.10 17.92 12.56
N VAL A 113 4.82 18.09 11.46
CA VAL A 113 5.38 16.96 10.69
C VAL A 113 6.68 16.53 11.34
N PRO A 114 6.82 15.26 11.77
CA PRO A 114 8.05 14.75 12.35
C PRO A 114 9.22 14.80 11.38
N ASP A 115 10.44 15.02 11.90
CA ASP A 115 11.66 15.11 11.08
C ASP A 115 11.95 13.84 10.29
N ASP A 116 11.60 12.68 10.83
CA ASP A 116 11.79 11.38 10.19
C ASP A 116 11.02 11.22 8.88
N ILE A 117 9.88 11.90 8.70
CA ILE A 117 9.17 11.96 7.40
C ILE A 117 10.01 12.71 6.37
N TYR A 118 10.64 13.82 6.79
CA TYR A 118 11.52 14.60 5.92
C TYR A 118 12.88 13.91 5.66
N GLU A 119 13.34 13.05 6.57
CA GLU A 119 14.52 12.20 6.35
C GLU A 119 14.25 11.11 5.32
N LEU A 120 13.04 10.55 5.29
CA LEU A 120 12.61 9.60 4.27
C LEU A 120 12.41 10.27 2.90
N PHE A 121 11.92 11.51 2.89
CA PHE A 121 11.60 12.27 1.69
C PHE A 121 12.12 13.71 1.78
N PRO A 122 13.45 13.95 1.62
CA PRO A 122 14.04 15.28 1.78
C PRO A 122 13.40 16.37 0.92
N VAL A 123 12.99 16.03 -0.29
CA VAL A 123 12.32 16.94 -1.22
C VAL A 123 11.04 17.55 -0.65
N LEU A 124 10.35 16.85 0.25
CA LEU A 124 9.14 17.38 0.89
C LEU A 124 9.47 18.48 1.90
N ARG A 125 10.64 18.45 2.53
CA ARG A 125 11.12 19.51 3.41
C ARG A 125 11.38 20.78 2.62
N ASP A 126 12.08 20.66 1.50
CA ASP A 126 12.43 21.80 0.64
C ASP A 126 11.19 22.46 0.04
N MET A 127 10.14 21.67 -0.17
CA MET A 127 8.90 22.12 -0.81
C MET A 127 7.72 22.27 0.15
N LYS A 128 7.94 22.30 1.47
CA LYS A 128 6.88 22.21 2.48
C LYS A 128 5.75 23.24 2.32
N GLN A 129 6.06 24.44 1.83
CA GLN A 129 5.09 25.53 1.60
C GLN A 129 4.50 25.51 0.18
N ARG A 130 4.99 24.63 -0.71
CA ARG A 130 4.50 24.54 -2.08
C ARG A 130 3.19 23.78 -2.14
N ARG A 131 2.30 24.14 -3.06
CA ARG A 131 1.04 23.39 -3.26
C ARG A 131 1.32 22.00 -3.78
N GLY A 132 0.59 21.01 -3.29
CA GLY A 132 0.71 19.61 -3.74
C GLY A 132 0.50 19.46 -5.24
N GLY A 133 -0.41 20.23 -5.84
CA GLY A 133 -0.68 20.20 -7.27
C GLY A 133 0.47 20.71 -8.16
N ASP A 134 1.41 21.46 -7.61
CA ASP A 134 2.57 22.01 -8.34
C ASP A 134 3.79 21.05 -8.30
N LEU A 135 3.66 19.92 -7.64
CA LEU A 135 4.69 18.90 -7.56
C LEU A 135 4.71 18.01 -8.81
N SER A 136 5.89 17.49 -9.16
CA SER A 136 5.99 16.43 -10.16
C SER A 136 5.28 15.14 -9.69
N GLY A 137 4.93 14.24 -10.63
CA GLY A 137 4.26 12.99 -10.28
C GLY A 137 5.02 12.16 -9.24
N GLY A 138 6.34 12.08 -9.33
CA GLY A 138 7.16 11.37 -8.34
C GLY A 138 7.17 12.05 -6.97
N GLN A 139 7.20 13.38 -6.91
CA GLN A 139 7.11 14.14 -5.66
C GLN A 139 5.71 14.00 -5.02
N GLN A 140 4.66 13.97 -5.83
CA GLN A 140 3.29 13.70 -5.35
C GLN A 140 3.18 12.28 -4.76
N GLN A 141 3.86 11.30 -5.35
CA GLN A 141 3.89 9.94 -4.81
C GLN A 141 4.61 9.87 -3.46
N GLN A 142 5.77 10.54 -3.34
CA GLN A 142 6.48 10.67 -2.07
C GLN A 142 5.60 11.38 -1.02
N LEU A 143 4.87 12.42 -1.42
CA LEU A 143 3.91 13.12 -0.55
C LEU A 143 2.77 12.18 -0.10
N ALA A 144 2.21 11.38 -1.00
CA ALA A 144 1.14 10.44 -0.67
C ALA A 144 1.61 9.37 0.33
N ILE A 145 2.82 8.83 0.13
CA ILE A 145 3.43 7.88 1.07
C ILE A 145 3.72 8.57 2.41
N GLY A 146 4.36 9.75 2.39
CA GLY A 146 4.64 10.53 3.61
C GLY A 146 3.37 10.84 4.40
N ARG A 147 2.28 11.24 3.74
CA ARG A 147 0.97 11.45 4.35
C ARG A 147 0.42 10.17 5.00
N ALA A 148 0.54 9.02 4.36
CA ALA A 148 0.12 7.75 4.94
C ALA A 148 0.93 7.40 6.20
N LEU A 149 2.24 7.66 6.19
CA LEU A 149 3.14 7.42 7.33
C LEU A 149 2.84 8.33 8.53
N MET A 150 2.24 9.50 8.32
CA MET A 150 1.82 10.40 9.40
C MET A 150 0.82 9.76 10.37
N SER A 151 0.10 8.71 9.98
CA SER A 151 -0.78 7.94 10.87
C SER A 151 -0.03 6.94 11.76
N GLU A 152 1.31 6.83 11.65
CA GLU A 152 2.16 5.85 12.32
C GLU A 152 1.66 4.41 12.12
N PRO A 153 1.51 3.97 10.87
CA PRO A 153 0.92 2.67 10.59
C PRO A 153 1.89 1.53 10.91
N GLN A 154 1.33 0.37 11.20
CA GLN A 154 2.05 -0.90 11.34
C GLN A 154 1.93 -1.75 10.07
N LEU A 155 0.92 -1.47 9.23
CA LEU A 155 0.73 -2.03 7.90
C LEU A 155 0.54 -0.89 6.89
N LEU A 156 1.44 -0.80 5.93
CA LEU A 156 1.35 0.11 4.80
C LEU A 156 0.94 -0.67 3.54
N ILE A 157 -0.16 -0.26 2.94
CA ILE A 157 -0.69 -0.84 1.70
C ILE A 157 -0.50 0.18 0.58
N LEU A 158 0.13 -0.22 -0.54
CA LEU A 158 0.37 0.65 -1.69
C LEU A 158 -0.21 0.01 -2.96
N ASP A 159 -0.96 0.80 -3.72
CA ASP A 159 -1.58 0.39 -4.98
C ASP A 159 -0.86 1.03 -6.17
N GLU A 160 -0.03 0.25 -6.87
CA GLU A 160 0.75 0.62 -8.06
C GLU A 160 1.53 1.95 -7.90
N PRO A 161 2.39 2.08 -6.86
CA PRO A 161 3.05 3.34 -6.54
C PRO A 161 4.07 3.79 -7.59
N THR A 162 4.43 2.95 -8.56
CA THR A 162 5.41 3.27 -9.61
C THR A 162 4.78 3.83 -10.87
N GLU A 163 3.44 3.82 -10.99
CA GLU A 163 2.75 4.22 -12.21
C GLU A 163 3.01 5.68 -12.59
N GLY A 164 3.50 5.91 -13.82
CA GLY A 164 3.76 7.25 -14.36
C GLY A 164 4.87 8.01 -13.64
N ILE A 165 5.84 7.29 -13.06
CA ILE A 165 6.97 7.87 -12.30
C ILE A 165 8.29 7.59 -13.00
N GLN A 166 9.23 8.53 -12.89
CA GLN A 166 10.57 8.39 -13.45
C GLN A 166 11.39 7.31 -12.71
N PRO A 167 12.26 6.56 -13.41
CA PRO A 167 13.03 5.45 -12.84
C PRO A 167 13.86 5.81 -11.60
N SER A 168 14.43 7.02 -11.55
CA SER A 168 15.20 7.48 -10.38
C SER A 168 14.35 7.57 -9.13
N ILE A 169 13.13 8.10 -9.25
CA ILE A 169 12.20 8.21 -8.12
C ILE A 169 11.63 6.83 -7.71
N ILE A 170 11.42 5.93 -8.67
CA ILE A 170 11.04 4.53 -8.36
C ILE A 170 12.07 3.88 -7.46
N LYS A 171 13.37 4.05 -7.77
CA LYS A 171 14.46 3.54 -6.93
C LYS A 171 14.46 4.17 -5.52
N ASP A 172 14.19 5.47 -5.42
CA ASP A 172 14.10 6.15 -4.12
C ASP A 172 12.94 5.62 -3.29
N ILE A 173 11.77 5.41 -3.90
CA ILE A 173 10.61 4.79 -3.25
C ILE A 173 10.97 3.38 -2.79
N GLY A 174 11.61 2.57 -3.62
CA GLY A 174 12.05 1.21 -3.26
C GLY A 174 12.97 1.19 -2.04
N ARG A 175 13.99 2.06 -2.05
CA ARG A 175 14.88 2.22 -0.88
C ARG A 175 14.13 2.62 0.39
N THR A 176 13.18 3.55 0.26
CA THR A 176 12.36 3.97 1.39
C THR A 176 11.50 2.83 1.93
N LEU A 177 10.85 2.03 1.05
CA LEU A 177 10.05 0.88 1.48
C LEU A 177 10.90 -0.17 2.20
N ARG A 178 12.09 -0.51 1.67
CA ARG A 178 13.01 -1.42 2.36
C ARG A 178 13.44 -0.87 3.72
N ARG A 179 13.80 0.41 3.79
CA ARG A 179 14.17 1.06 5.06
C ARG A 179 13.03 1.00 6.09
N LEU A 180 11.77 1.18 5.67
CA LEU A 180 10.62 1.04 6.56
C LEU A 180 10.46 -0.38 7.10
N VAL A 181 10.70 -1.39 6.28
CA VAL A 181 10.64 -2.80 6.69
C VAL A 181 11.83 -3.14 7.59
N ASP A 182 13.05 -2.89 7.12
CA ASP A 182 14.29 -3.39 7.74
C ASP A 182 14.63 -2.65 9.04
N GLU A 183 14.43 -1.32 9.10
CA GLU A 183 14.79 -0.50 10.25
C GLU A 183 13.64 -0.24 11.22
N ARG A 184 12.37 -0.22 10.71
CA ARG A 184 11.19 0.13 11.53
C ARG A 184 10.26 -1.05 11.79
N GLY A 185 10.54 -2.23 11.24
CA GLY A 185 9.70 -3.41 11.39
C GLY A 185 8.29 -3.24 10.79
N MET A 186 8.13 -2.36 9.80
CA MET A 186 6.84 -2.12 9.16
C MET A 186 6.45 -3.30 8.28
N THR A 187 5.18 -3.68 8.33
CA THR A 187 4.61 -4.64 7.38
C THR A 187 4.17 -3.89 6.13
N VAL A 188 4.52 -4.39 4.95
CA VAL A 188 4.15 -3.75 3.68
C VAL A 188 3.44 -4.73 2.77
N LEU A 189 2.28 -4.33 2.25
CA LEU A 189 1.60 -4.97 1.13
C LEU A 189 1.72 -4.06 -0.09
N LEU A 190 2.58 -4.44 -1.04
CA LEU A 190 2.82 -3.71 -2.27
C LEU A 190 2.07 -4.37 -3.42
N VAL A 191 1.13 -3.67 -4.02
CA VAL A 191 0.45 -4.12 -5.23
C VAL A 191 1.13 -3.51 -6.44
N GLU A 192 1.56 -4.35 -7.36
CA GLU A 192 2.32 -3.93 -8.53
C GLU A 192 2.04 -4.79 -9.78
N GLN A 193 2.37 -4.24 -10.92
CA GLN A 193 2.51 -4.96 -12.17
C GLN A 193 3.93 -4.86 -12.75
N TYR A 194 4.76 -3.94 -12.24
CA TYR A 194 6.16 -3.80 -12.63
C TYR A 194 7.01 -4.86 -11.93
N TYR A 195 7.26 -5.96 -12.66
CA TYR A 195 7.91 -7.16 -12.12
C TYR A 195 9.30 -6.89 -11.56
N ASP A 196 10.16 -6.13 -12.26
CA ASP A 196 11.54 -5.92 -11.82
C ASP A 196 11.61 -5.15 -10.51
N PHE A 197 10.74 -4.16 -10.31
CA PHE A 197 10.61 -3.45 -9.04
C PHE A 197 10.12 -4.36 -7.91
N ALA A 198 9.16 -5.23 -8.21
CA ALA A 198 8.65 -6.20 -7.26
C ALA A 198 9.74 -7.20 -6.84
N LEU A 199 10.53 -7.70 -7.80
CA LEU A 199 11.61 -8.66 -7.57
C LEU A 199 12.69 -8.10 -6.62
N GLU A 200 13.06 -6.81 -6.79
CA GLU A 200 14.05 -6.15 -5.94
C GLU A 200 13.61 -6.03 -4.47
N LEU A 201 12.30 -5.99 -4.22
CA LEU A 201 11.76 -5.64 -2.90
C LEU A 201 11.13 -6.80 -2.14
N ALA A 202 10.64 -7.83 -2.83
CA ALA A 202 9.79 -8.85 -2.23
C ALA A 202 10.51 -9.77 -1.23
N ASP A 203 10.02 -9.85 0.00
CA ASP A 203 10.28 -11.00 0.88
C ASP A 203 9.34 -12.16 0.52
N HIS A 204 8.09 -11.83 0.15
CA HIS A 204 7.08 -12.76 -0.33
C HIS A 204 6.38 -12.24 -1.58
N TYR A 205 5.95 -13.15 -2.44
CA TYR A 205 5.10 -12.79 -3.58
C TYR A 205 3.77 -13.55 -3.58
N ARG A 206 2.79 -12.93 -4.21
CA ARG A 206 1.48 -13.50 -4.56
C ARG A 206 1.17 -13.08 -5.99
N VAL A 207 0.65 -13.97 -6.80
CA VAL A 207 0.19 -13.65 -8.15
C VAL A 207 -1.32 -13.79 -8.20
N MET A 208 -1.98 -12.71 -8.61
CA MET A 208 -3.43 -12.69 -8.80
C MET A 208 -3.78 -12.78 -10.28
N SER A 209 -4.70 -13.66 -10.61
CA SER A 209 -5.30 -13.78 -11.94
C SER A 209 -6.79 -14.06 -11.81
N ARG A 210 -7.61 -13.38 -12.62
CA ARG A 210 -9.06 -13.56 -12.68
C ARG A 210 -9.75 -13.58 -11.29
N GLY A 211 -9.28 -12.76 -10.38
CA GLY A 211 -9.86 -12.62 -9.05
C GLY A 211 -9.40 -13.66 -8.02
N ALA A 212 -8.47 -14.53 -8.34
CA ALA A 212 -7.94 -15.55 -7.43
C ALA A 212 -6.41 -15.46 -7.32
N ILE A 213 -5.84 -15.94 -6.21
CA ILE A 213 -4.39 -16.14 -6.07
C ILE A 213 -4.03 -17.45 -6.79
N VAL A 214 -3.14 -17.36 -7.77
CA VAL A 214 -2.73 -18.48 -8.62
C VAL A 214 -1.32 -18.98 -8.33
N ALA A 215 -0.47 -18.16 -7.70
CA ALA A 215 0.86 -18.54 -7.25
C ALA A 215 1.26 -17.76 -6.01
N SER A 216 2.12 -18.34 -5.19
CA SER A 216 2.64 -17.75 -3.95
C SER A 216 3.99 -18.35 -3.60
N GLY A 217 4.90 -17.55 -3.07
CA GLY A 217 6.23 -18.03 -2.67
C GLY A 217 7.06 -16.96 -1.97
N LEU A 218 8.34 -17.28 -1.79
CA LEU A 218 9.34 -16.33 -1.30
C LEU A 218 9.84 -15.45 -2.44
N GLY A 219 10.16 -14.19 -2.16
CA GLY A 219 10.64 -13.23 -3.15
C GLY A 219 11.85 -13.74 -3.93
N LYS A 220 12.79 -14.40 -3.25
CA LYS A 220 14.01 -14.98 -3.86
C LYS A 220 13.72 -16.07 -4.90
N ASP A 221 12.56 -16.70 -4.84
CA ASP A 221 12.19 -17.82 -5.73
C ASP A 221 11.37 -17.35 -6.96
N MET A 222 11.04 -16.05 -7.06
CA MET A 222 10.18 -15.49 -8.12
C MET A 222 10.67 -15.81 -9.55
N GLU A 223 11.98 -15.80 -9.78
CA GLU A 223 12.56 -16.13 -11.11
C GLU A 223 12.43 -17.63 -11.41
N ALA A 224 12.79 -18.48 -10.44
CA ALA A 224 12.71 -19.95 -10.57
C ALA A 224 11.25 -20.42 -10.75
N ASP A 225 10.31 -19.76 -10.08
CA ASP A 225 8.88 -20.05 -10.18
C ASP A 225 8.24 -19.50 -11.48
N GLY A 226 9.02 -18.82 -12.31
CA GLY A 226 8.53 -18.29 -13.59
C GLY A 226 7.48 -17.17 -13.45
N VAL A 227 7.47 -16.44 -12.34
CA VAL A 227 6.48 -15.39 -12.04
C VAL A 227 6.42 -14.33 -13.12
N ARG A 228 7.57 -13.98 -13.76
CA ARG A 228 7.60 -13.03 -14.88
C ARG A 228 6.62 -13.42 -16.00
N HIS A 229 6.54 -14.70 -16.36
CA HIS A 229 5.63 -15.19 -17.41
C HIS A 229 4.15 -15.14 -16.97
N MET A 230 3.86 -15.29 -15.68
CA MET A 230 2.50 -15.25 -15.17
C MET A 230 1.92 -13.82 -15.21
N VAL A 231 2.78 -12.79 -15.13
CA VAL A 231 2.38 -11.38 -15.11
C VAL A 231 2.65 -10.64 -16.43
N ALA A 232 3.44 -11.23 -17.32
CA ALA A 232 3.70 -10.68 -18.66
C ALA A 232 2.41 -10.63 -19.49
N VAL A 233 2.36 -9.66 -20.40
CA VAL A 233 1.23 -9.43 -21.32
C VAL A 233 1.21 -10.47 -22.42
#